data_6f1270f0fa6e350a4e88b220958c1419
#
_entry.id   6f1270f0fa6e350a4e88b220958c1419
#
_cell.length_a   1.000
_cell.length_b   1.000
_cell.length_c   1.000
_cell.angle_alpha   90.00
_cell.angle_beta   90.00
_cell.angle_gamma   90.00
#
_symmetry.space_group_name_H-M   'P 1'
#
loop_
_entity.id
_entity.type
_entity.pdbx_description
1 polymer ?
#
loop_
_entity_poly.entity_id
_entity_poly.type
_entity_poly.pdbx_seq_one_letter_code
_entity_poly.pdbx_strand_id
1 'polypeptide(L)'
;MVSPEIDFNRQMIFRDNTQISINGKHVLILLASATTGKTIRRCIECVNYYGGNVAGVAAIFSYVPEVDGYKINALFDKGDLPDYQAHDPQNCPLCKANMKLDAIVNSYGYSKL
;
A
#
# COMPACT_ATOMS: atom_id res chain seq x y z
N MET A 1 -15.03 -6.97 -7.12
CA MET A 1 -13.83 -6.55 -6.36
C MET A 1 -13.15 -7.77 -5.77
N VAL A 2 -11.82 -7.83 -5.88
CA VAL A 2 -11.02 -8.93 -5.35
C VAL A 2 -9.90 -8.38 -4.47
N SER A 3 -9.46 -9.15 -3.49
CA SER A 3 -8.36 -8.77 -2.60
C SER A 3 -7.24 -9.82 -2.71
N PRO A 4 -5.99 -9.40 -2.87
CA PRO A 4 -4.87 -10.33 -2.83
C PRO A 4 -4.61 -10.82 -1.41
N GLU A 5 -3.98 -11.98 -1.30
CA GLU A 5 -3.44 -12.48 -0.05
C GLU A 5 -1.94 -12.20 -0.01
N ILE A 6 -1.39 -12.07 1.19
CA ILE A 6 0.06 -11.88 1.38
C ILE A 6 0.61 -13.17 1.98
N ASP A 7 1.57 -13.79 1.29
CA ASP A 7 2.22 -14.99 1.78
C ASP A 7 3.30 -14.68 2.83
N PHE A 8 3.94 -15.72 3.37
CA PHE A 8 4.97 -15.55 4.40
C PHE A 8 6.24 -14.87 3.88
N ASN A 9 6.45 -14.80 2.55
CA ASN A 9 7.53 -14.04 1.91
C ASN A 9 7.15 -12.58 1.64
N ARG A 10 5.99 -12.15 2.11
CA ARG A 10 5.40 -10.82 1.86
C ARG A 10 5.10 -10.54 0.39
N GLN A 11 4.92 -11.59 -0.41
CA GLN A 11 4.44 -11.47 -1.77
C GLN A 11 2.92 -11.46 -1.81
N MET A 12 2.36 -10.60 -2.66
CA MET A 12 0.93 -10.61 -2.92
C MET A 12 0.61 -11.72 -3.91
N ILE A 13 -0.41 -12.51 -3.59
CA ILE A 13 -0.88 -13.62 -4.43
C ILE A 13 -2.38 -13.59 -4.59
N PHE A 14 -2.87 -14.10 -5.72
CA PHE A 14 -4.28 -14.39 -5.93
C PHE A 14 -4.47 -15.90 -6.00
N ARG A 15 -5.52 -16.39 -5.37
CA ARG A 15 -5.90 -17.81 -5.49
C ARG A 15 -6.38 -18.10 -6.92
N ASP A 16 -6.33 -19.38 -7.32
CA ASP A 16 -6.66 -19.81 -8.68
C ASP A 16 -8.03 -19.31 -9.16
N ASN A 17 -9.03 -19.32 -8.29
CA ASN A 17 -10.36 -18.86 -8.63
C ASN A 17 -10.46 -17.34 -8.82
N THR A 18 -9.55 -16.56 -8.19
CA THR A 18 -9.50 -15.10 -8.36
C THR A 18 -8.61 -14.68 -9.53
N GLN A 19 -7.65 -15.49 -9.92
CA GLN A 19 -6.77 -15.22 -11.07
C GLN A 19 -7.58 -15.06 -12.36
N ILE A 20 -8.65 -15.81 -12.52
CA ILE A 20 -9.56 -15.73 -13.67
C ILE A 20 -10.17 -14.34 -13.78
N SER A 21 -10.46 -13.70 -12.66
CA SER A 21 -11.04 -12.35 -12.61
C SER A 21 -10.01 -11.26 -12.94
N ILE A 22 -8.73 -11.57 -12.91
CA ILE A 22 -7.63 -10.62 -13.15
C ILE A 22 -7.08 -10.73 -14.56
N ASN A 23 -6.91 -11.97 -15.06
CA ASN A 23 -6.28 -12.23 -16.34
C ASN A 23 -7.03 -11.56 -17.48
N GLY A 24 -6.32 -10.76 -18.29
CA GLY A 24 -6.87 -10.04 -19.42
C GLY A 24 -7.81 -8.89 -19.07
N LYS A 25 -7.93 -8.54 -17.79
CA LYS A 25 -8.83 -7.47 -17.32
C LYS A 25 -8.08 -6.17 -17.07
N HIS A 26 -8.80 -5.05 -17.18
CA HIS A 26 -8.32 -3.76 -16.71
C HIS A 26 -8.63 -3.66 -15.21
N VAL A 27 -7.60 -3.46 -14.41
CA VAL A 27 -7.69 -3.50 -12.95
C VAL A 27 -7.43 -2.12 -12.37
N LEU A 28 -8.36 -1.64 -11.55
CA LEU A 28 -8.18 -0.44 -10.75
C LEU A 28 -7.72 -0.86 -9.35
N ILE A 29 -6.56 -0.36 -8.93
CA ILE A 29 -6.00 -0.63 -7.60
C ILE A 29 -6.57 0.39 -6.63
N LEU A 30 -7.25 -0.10 -5.58
CA LEU A 30 -7.84 0.72 -4.53
C LEU A 30 -7.13 0.46 -3.21
N LEU A 31 -6.67 1.53 -2.56
CA LEU A 31 -5.95 1.48 -1.29
C LEU A 31 -6.55 2.48 -0.30
N ALA A 32 -6.48 2.17 0.98
CA ALA A 32 -6.82 3.14 2.02
C ALA A 32 -5.77 4.25 2.09
N SER A 33 -4.50 3.88 2.12
CA SER A 33 -3.40 4.84 2.21
C SER A 33 -2.17 4.37 1.44
N ALA A 34 -1.43 5.33 0.90
CA ALA A 34 -0.16 5.10 0.24
C ALA A 34 0.89 6.04 0.84
N THR A 35 1.93 5.49 1.43
CA THR A 35 2.95 6.28 2.14
C THR A 35 4.29 6.26 1.41
N THR A 36 4.95 5.12 1.32
CA THR A 36 6.24 4.97 0.63
C THR A 36 6.09 4.50 -0.82
N GLY A 37 4.90 4.05 -1.21
CA GLY A 37 4.63 3.48 -2.53
C GLY A 37 5.01 2.01 -2.68
N LYS A 38 5.57 1.38 -1.66
CA LYS A 38 5.98 -0.03 -1.72
C LYS A 38 4.81 -0.98 -1.94
N THR A 39 3.70 -0.75 -1.24
CA THR A 39 2.48 -1.56 -1.39
C THR A 39 1.90 -1.42 -2.79
N ILE A 40 1.87 -0.21 -3.33
CA ILE A 40 1.37 0.06 -4.69
C ILE A 40 2.24 -0.69 -5.71
N ARG A 41 3.55 -0.61 -5.58
CA ARG A 41 4.48 -1.31 -6.47
C ARG A 41 4.24 -2.82 -6.45
N ARG A 42 4.05 -3.39 -5.28
CA ARG A 42 3.70 -4.82 -5.13
C ARG A 42 2.37 -5.15 -5.78
N CYS A 43 1.37 -4.28 -5.64
CA CYS A 43 0.08 -4.46 -6.30
C CYS A 43 0.21 -4.46 -7.83
N ILE A 44 0.97 -3.51 -8.37
CA ILE A 44 1.21 -3.41 -9.82
C ILE A 44 1.91 -4.68 -10.32
N GLU A 45 2.96 -5.11 -9.65
CA GLU A 45 3.69 -6.33 -10.00
C GLU A 45 2.79 -7.56 -9.93
N CYS A 46 1.96 -7.66 -8.91
CA CYS A 46 1.03 -8.76 -8.73
C CYS A 46 0.00 -8.84 -9.86
N VAL A 47 -0.62 -7.71 -10.20
CA VAL A 47 -1.60 -7.63 -11.30
C VAL A 47 -0.93 -8.03 -12.63
N ASN A 48 0.26 -7.51 -12.91
CA ASN A 48 1.00 -7.84 -14.14
C ASN A 48 1.39 -9.32 -14.18
N TYR A 49 1.80 -9.89 -13.07
CA TYR A 49 2.16 -11.30 -12.96
C TYR A 49 1.00 -12.22 -13.34
N TYR A 50 -0.22 -11.88 -12.93
CA TYR A 50 -1.41 -12.67 -13.23
C TYR A 50 -2.10 -12.26 -14.54
N GLY A 51 -1.42 -11.50 -15.38
CA GLY A 51 -1.88 -11.17 -16.73
C GLY A 51 -2.94 -10.08 -16.80
N GLY A 52 -3.13 -9.32 -15.72
CA GLY A 52 -4.01 -8.16 -15.73
C GLY A 52 -3.32 -6.90 -16.24
N ASN A 53 -4.10 -5.88 -16.56
CA ASN A 53 -3.62 -4.56 -16.96
C ASN A 53 -4.03 -3.54 -15.91
N VAL A 54 -3.06 -2.81 -15.34
CA VAL A 54 -3.36 -1.76 -14.37
C VAL A 54 -3.96 -0.55 -15.09
N ALA A 55 -5.24 -0.28 -14.83
CA ALA A 55 -5.95 0.86 -15.40
C ALA A 55 -5.69 2.16 -14.63
N GLY A 56 -5.42 2.04 -13.33
CA GLY A 56 -5.14 3.19 -12.49
C GLY A 56 -4.96 2.80 -11.03
N VAL A 57 -4.59 3.77 -10.21
CA VAL A 57 -4.41 3.62 -8.77
C VAL A 57 -5.17 4.74 -8.07
N ALA A 58 -5.94 4.39 -7.06
CA ALA A 58 -6.68 5.33 -6.24
C ALA A 58 -6.53 5.00 -4.75
N ALA A 59 -6.49 6.05 -3.92
CA ALA A 59 -6.36 5.92 -2.48
C ALA A 59 -7.19 7.00 -1.78
N ILE A 60 -7.53 6.78 -0.52
CA ILE A 60 -8.17 7.84 0.28
C ILE A 60 -7.10 8.89 0.63
N PHE A 61 -5.94 8.45 1.09
CA PHE A 61 -4.79 9.29 1.37
C PHE A 61 -3.56 8.79 0.62
N SER A 62 -2.79 9.70 0.01
CA SER A 62 -1.50 9.36 -0.58
C SER A 62 -0.46 10.42 -0.25
N TYR A 63 0.65 10.00 0.34
CA TYR A 63 1.82 10.85 0.57
C TYR A 63 2.66 11.01 -0.70
N VAL A 64 2.64 10.00 -1.58
CA VAL A 64 3.40 10.00 -2.84
C VAL A 64 2.47 10.31 -4.02
N PRO A 65 2.87 11.18 -4.97
CA PRO A 65 2.01 11.56 -6.08
C PRO A 65 1.94 10.51 -7.19
N GLU A 66 2.98 9.68 -7.32
CA GLU A 66 3.09 8.73 -8.42
C GLU A 66 4.02 7.56 -8.03
N VAL A 67 3.76 6.38 -8.59
CA VAL A 67 4.59 5.18 -8.41
C VAL A 67 4.70 4.47 -9.76
N ASP A 68 5.93 4.18 -10.20
CA ASP A 68 6.22 3.45 -11.44
C ASP A 68 5.50 4.01 -12.68
N GLY A 69 5.38 5.33 -12.76
CA GLY A 69 4.71 6.00 -13.87
C GLY A 69 3.19 6.09 -13.76
N TYR A 70 2.59 5.51 -12.72
CA TYR A 70 1.16 5.60 -12.45
C TYR A 70 0.87 6.74 -11.48
N LYS A 71 0.06 7.71 -11.92
CA LYS A 71 -0.42 8.78 -11.04
C LYS A 71 -1.41 8.22 -10.03
N ILE A 72 -1.23 8.56 -8.77
CA ILE A 72 -2.13 8.14 -7.70
C ILE A 72 -3.23 9.17 -7.56
N ASN A 73 -4.48 8.73 -7.74
CA ASN A 73 -5.65 9.57 -7.53
C ASN A 73 -6.08 9.43 -6.07
N ALA A 74 -5.89 10.48 -5.27
CA ALA A 74 -6.17 10.46 -3.84
C ALA A 74 -7.11 11.60 -3.46
N LEU A 75 -7.92 11.36 -2.42
CA LEU A 75 -8.79 12.39 -1.85
C LEU A 75 -7.98 13.40 -1.02
N PHE A 76 -6.96 12.90 -0.31
CA PHE A 76 -6.08 13.70 0.53
C PHE A 76 -4.62 13.41 0.17
N ASP A 77 -3.79 14.44 0.18
CA ASP A 77 -2.35 14.32 -0.09
C ASP A 77 -1.52 14.86 1.08
N LYS A 78 -0.20 14.93 0.89
CA LYS A 78 0.71 15.43 1.94
C LYS A 78 0.46 16.90 2.32
N GLY A 79 -0.14 17.67 1.43
CA GLY A 79 -0.50 19.05 1.70
C GLY A 79 -1.63 19.19 2.72
N ASP A 80 -2.51 18.18 2.79
CA ASP A 80 -3.62 18.14 3.75
C ASP A 80 -3.16 17.67 5.14
N LEU A 81 -2.04 16.93 5.22
CA LEU A 81 -1.45 16.43 6.46
C LEU A 81 0.05 16.80 6.53
N PRO A 82 0.39 18.07 6.75
CA PRO A 82 1.78 18.55 6.64
C PRO A 82 2.73 17.93 7.67
N ASP A 83 2.22 17.50 8.82
CA ASP A 83 3.03 16.91 9.89
C ASP A 83 3.18 15.38 9.75
N TYR A 84 2.56 14.79 8.72
CA TYR A 84 2.65 13.35 8.49
C TYR A 84 4.04 12.97 7.99
N GLN A 85 4.63 11.92 8.60
CA GLN A 85 5.93 11.37 8.21
C GLN A 85 5.87 9.86 8.17
N ALA A 86 6.50 9.29 7.15
CA ALA A 86 6.71 7.84 7.03
C ALA A 86 8.18 7.60 6.69
N HIS A 87 8.82 6.67 7.41
CA HIS A 87 10.24 6.39 7.29
C HIS A 87 10.50 4.90 7.10
N ASP A 88 11.57 4.59 6.37
CA ASP A 88 12.12 3.24 6.38
C ASP A 88 12.74 2.94 7.76
N PRO A 89 12.66 1.69 8.25
CA PRO A 89 13.24 1.33 9.54
C PRO A 89 14.74 1.66 9.66
N GLN A 90 15.46 1.59 8.54
CA GLN A 90 16.91 1.88 8.51
C GLN A 90 17.22 3.37 8.62
N ASN A 91 16.31 4.24 8.26
CA ASN A 91 16.48 5.70 8.23
C ASN A 91 15.46 6.43 9.11
N CYS A 92 14.87 5.75 10.07
CA CYS A 92 13.87 6.32 10.96
C CYS A 92 14.54 7.24 12.00
N PRO A 93 14.24 8.55 12.03
CA PRO A 93 14.81 9.46 13.02
C PRO A 93 14.38 9.15 14.45
N LEU A 94 13.17 8.60 14.63
CA LEU A 94 12.68 8.20 15.95
C LEU A 94 13.46 7.00 16.48
N CYS A 95 13.77 6.03 15.62
CA CYS A 95 14.59 4.87 15.99
C CYS A 95 16.02 5.29 16.32
N LYS A 96 16.59 6.25 15.58
CA LYS A 96 17.93 6.80 15.84
C LYS A 96 17.99 7.56 17.16
N ALA A 97 16.87 8.17 17.55
CA ALA A 97 16.75 8.87 18.85
C ALA A 97 16.41 7.92 20.00
N ASN A 98 16.35 6.60 19.76
CA ASN A 98 15.97 5.57 20.74
C ASN A 98 14.58 5.81 21.38
N MET A 99 13.67 6.41 20.62
CA MET A 99 12.29 6.59 21.07
C MET A 99 11.56 5.26 21.01
N LYS A 100 11.05 4.82 22.15
CA LYS A 100 10.29 3.56 22.25
C LYS A 100 8.83 3.80 21.93
N LEU A 101 8.20 2.78 21.36
CA LEU A 101 6.76 2.79 21.16
C LEU A 101 6.06 2.53 22.51
N ASP A 102 4.97 3.25 22.75
CA ASP A 102 4.13 3.07 23.94
C ASP A 102 3.02 2.06 23.72
N ALA A 103 2.50 1.98 22.51
CA ALA A 103 1.37 1.12 22.16
C ALA A 103 1.33 0.80 20.66
N ILE A 104 0.66 -0.29 20.35
CA ILE A 104 0.30 -0.66 18.98
C ILE A 104 -1.20 -0.48 18.82
N VAL A 105 -1.62 0.21 17.76
CA VAL A 105 -3.02 0.53 17.46
C VAL A 105 -3.47 -0.19 16.19
N ASN A 106 -4.66 -0.74 16.23
CA ASN A 106 -5.31 -1.32 15.05
C ASN A 106 -6.81 -1.00 15.05
N SER A 107 -7.57 -1.59 14.12
CA SER A 107 -9.02 -1.35 14.00
C SER A 107 -9.84 -1.84 15.21
N TYR A 108 -9.29 -2.66 16.08
CA TYR A 108 -9.97 -3.19 17.27
C TYR A 108 -9.63 -2.43 18.54
N GLY A 109 -8.72 -1.48 18.49
CA GLY A 109 -8.28 -0.71 19.64
C GLY A 109 -6.77 -0.60 19.73
N TYR A 110 -6.24 -0.62 20.96
CA TYR A 110 -4.79 -0.52 21.16
C TYR A 110 -4.30 -1.50 22.23
N SER A 111 -3.04 -1.85 22.12
CA SER A 111 -2.34 -2.66 23.13
C SER A 111 -1.09 -1.91 23.60
N LYS A 112 -0.96 -1.70 24.90
CA LYS A 112 0.25 -1.11 25.48
C LYS A 112 1.42 -2.07 25.36
N LEU A 113 2.59 -1.53 25.10
CA LEU A 113 3.84 -2.28 25.07
C LEU A 113 4.60 -2.21 26.38
#